data_b9db3f016a9d2986aa24400807b6badf
#
_entry.id   b9db3f016a9d2986aa24400807b6badf
#
_cell.length_a   1.000
_cell.length_b   1.000
_cell.length_c   1.000
_cell.angle_alpha   90.00
_cell.angle_beta   90.00
_cell.angle_gamma   90.00
#
_symmetry.space_group_name_H-M   'P 1'
#
loop_
_entity.id
_entity.type
_entity.pdbx_description
1 polymer ?
#
loop_
_entity_poly.entity_id
_entity_poly.type
_entity_poly.pdbx_seq_one_letter_code
_entity_poly.pdbx_strand_id
1 'polypeptide(L)'
;MNDIYDYVQAEFAKMQLGYRTLTVEERDKWILFVLEHIKGLDATNMAGRKRIHEWQDGWKNNSINDIFIPRYFGKYPVVRMGNEFVTSTESKFLALEYCTFTAIQRYIFPKYISKVSYAYEFGCGTGHNLLRISAANTKLESIVGLDWVDSSLDNISGISKFLDNVSGRKFNMFEPDYSYKLNADSVVCTVASMEQLGTDFRKFFDYLLANRPRYVIHIEPINELLNPESNLLDYLSVNYAKKRNYLDGYLDFLRTMEGRGLLNVICAMRSYVGSLFIDGYSIVVWECV
;
A
#
# COMPACT_ATOMS: atom_id res chain seq x y z
N MET A 1 -3.06 -1.14 21.24
CA MET A 1 -2.80 -1.45 19.83
C MET A 1 -3.66 -2.65 19.44
N ASN A 2 -3.57 -3.14 18.24
CA ASN A 2 -4.48 -4.19 17.74
C ASN A 2 -3.69 -5.41 17.24
N ASP A 3 -4.42 -6.49 16.90
CA ASP A 3 -3.85 -7.78 16.50
C ASP A 3 -2.80 -7.70 15.39
N ILE A 4 -2.92 -6.74 14.47
CA ILE A 4 -1.94 -6.60 13.38
C ILE A 4 -0.62 -6.02 13.88
N TYR A 5 -0.66 -5.05 14.78
CA TYR A 5 0.56 -4.50 15.37
C TYR A 5 1.29 -5.57 16.20
N ASP A 6 0.55 -6.33 16.99
CA ASP A 6 1.11 -7.43 17.79
C ASP A 6 1.72 -8.51 16.90
N TYR A 7 1.08 -8.80 15.74
CA TYR A 7 1.63 -9.72 14.75
C TYR A 7 2.95 -9.20 14.14
N VAL A 8 3.01 -7.92 13.78
CA VAL A 8 4.24 -7.30 13.25
C VAL A 8 5.38 -7.39 14.26
N GLN A 9 5.11 -7.13 15.55
CA GLN A 9 6.11 -7.27 16.61
C GLN A 9 6.59 -8.73 16.77
N ALA A 10 5.69 -9.69 16.67
CA ALA A 10 6.05 -11.10 16.73
C ALA A 10 6.91 -11.55 15.53
N GLU A 11 6.62 -11.05 14.33
CA GLU A 11 7.46 -11.32 13.15
C GLU A 11 8.85 -10.70 13.29
N PHE A 12 8.97 -9.50 13.86
CA PHE A 12 10.27 -8.87 14.13
C PHE A 12 11.11 -9.69 15.12
N ALA A 13 10.48 -10.19 16.20
CA ALA A 13 11.14 -11.06 17.17
C ALA A 13 11.65 -12.35 16.49
N LYS A 14 10.87 -12.97 15.60
CA LYS A 14 11.28 -14.16 14.84
C LYS A 14 12.46 -13.90 13.91
N MET A 15 12.48 -12.72 13.27
CA MET A 15 13.54 -12.32 12.36
C MET A 15 14.79 -11.79 13.09
N GLN A 16 14.75 -11.66 14.39
CA GLN A 16 15.80 -11.06 15.24
C GLN A 16 16.17 -9.64 14.77
N LEU A 17 15.19 -8.88 14.29
CA LEU A 17 15.39 -7.50 13.86
C LEU A 17 15.44 -6.57 15.06
N GLY A 18 16.61 -6.03 15.32
CA GLY A 18 16.79 -5.02 16.36
C GLY A 18 16.36 -3.64 15.90
N TYR A 19 15.55 -2.97 16.72
CA TYR A 19 15.23 -1.55 16.54
C TYR A 19 15.12 -0.86 17.90
N ARG A 20 15.21 0.46 17.88
CA ARG A 20 15.00 1.29 19.08
C ARG A 20 14.16 2.50 18.73
N THR A 21 13.44 3.01 19.71
CA THR A 21 12.85 4.34 19.66
C THR A 21 13.93 5.42 19.62
N LEU A 22 13.69 6.49 18.92
CA LEU A 22 14.58 7.65 18.87
C LEU A 22 14.65 8.33 20.24
N THR A 23 15.81 8.92 20.58
CA THR A 23 15.88 9.87 21.70
C THR A 23 15.03 11.10 21.39
N VAL A 24 14.74 11.91 22.42
CA VAL A 24 13.97 13.15 22.24
C VAL A 24 14.62 14.07 21.21
N GLU A 25 15.97 14.25 21.29
CA GLU A 25 16.70 15.11 20.37
C GLU A 25 16.68 14.56 18.93
N GLU A 26 16.85 13.25 18.77
CA GLU A 26 16.76 12.60 17.45
C GLU A 26 15.36 12.76 16.86
N ARG A 27 14.32 12.48 17.66
CA ARG A 27 12.92 12.63 17.26
C ARG A 27 12.62 14.05 16.83
N ASP A 28 13.02 15.04 17.61
CA ASP A 28 12.72 16.44 17.32
C ASP A 28 13.41 16.91 16.04
N LYS A 29 14.65 16.46 15.77
CA LYS A 29 15.32 16.70 14.47
C LYS A 29 14.51 16.16 13.30
N TRP A 30 13.98 14.92 13.42
CA TRP A 30 13.20 14.32 12.36
C TRP A 30 11.82 14.97 12.21
N ILE A 31 11.19 15.42 13.30
CA ILE A 31 9.96 16.20 13.25
C ILE A 31 10.19 17.52 12.49
N LEU A 32 11.25 18.25 12.81
CA LEU A 32 11.61 19.49 12.10
C LEU A 32 11.89 19.20 10.61
N PHE A 33 12.60 18.14 10.30
CA PHE A 33 12.84 17.73 8.92
C PHE A 33 11.53 17.46 8.17
N VAL A 34 10.58 16.73 8.77
CA VAL A 34 9.26 16.43 8.17
C VAL A 34 8.46 17.71 7.97
N LEU A 35 8.44 18.62 8.95
CA LEU A 35 7.75 19.91 8.86
C LEU A 35 8.31 20.78 7.72
N GLU A 36 9.63 20.91 7.60
CA GLU A 36 10.27 21.67 6.52
C GLU A 36 10.00 21.01 5.16
N HIS A 37 9.99 19.67 5.10
CA HIS A 37 9.63 18.97 3.88
C HIS A 37 8.17 19.24 3.47
N ILE A 38 7.22 19.13 4.40
CA ILE A 38 5.79 19.44 4.14
C ILE A 38 5.61 20.89 3.67
N LYS A 39 6.34 21.84 4.29
CA LYS A 39 6.30 23.25 3.91
C LYS A 39 6.82 23.49 2.49
N GLY A 40 7.84 22.74 2.07
CA GLY A 40 8.42 22.80 0.72
C GLY A 40 7.60 22.11 -0.38
N LEU A 41 6.55 21.37 -0.04
CA LEU A 41 5.69 20.74 -1.04
C LEU A 41 4.80 21.77 -1.73
N ASP A 42 4.72 21.66 -3.05
CA ASP A 42 3.90 22.48 -3.92
C ASP A 42 3.03 21.65 -4.89
N ALA A 43 2.39 22.32 -5.83
CA ALA A 43 1.50 21.66 -6.80
C ALA A 43 2.20 20.61 -7.70
N THR A 44 3.52 20.68 -7.86
CA THR A 44 4.28 19.69 -8.65
C THR A 44 4.45 18.36 -7.91
N ASN A 45 4.36 18.39 -6.58
CA ASN A 45 4.49 17.21 -5.73
C ASN A 45 3.16 16.49 -5.48
N MET A 46 2.03 17.06 -5.92
CA MET A 46 0.71 16.48 -5.70
C MET A 46 0.51 15.20 -6.51
N ALA A 47 -0.07 14.19 -5.85
CA ALA A 47 -0.53 12.97 -6.52
C ALA A 47 -1.58 13.27 -7.59
N GLY A 48 -1.76 12.34 -8.50
CA GLY A 48 -2.75 12.45 -9.57
C GLY A 48 -2.18 12.17 -10.97
N ARG A 49 -3.02 12.37 -11.97
CA ARG A 49 -2.75 12.01 -13.38
C ARG A 49 -1.47 12.59 -13.98
N LYS A 50 -1.04 13.76 -13.51
CA LYS A 50 0.16 14.45 -14.01
C LYS A 50 1.45 13.70 -13.72
N ARG A 51 1.46 12.80 -12.75
CA ARG A 51 2.65 12.04 -12.32
C ARG A 51 2.95 10.79 -13.16
N ILE A 52 2.20 10.51 -14.22
CA ILE A 52 2.41 9.31 -15.04
C ILE A 52 3.87 9.19 -15.54
N HIS A 53 4.49 10.29 -15.95
CA HIS A 53 5.87 10.30 -16.44
C HIS A 53 6.88 9.96 -15.32
N GLU A 54 6.64 10.46 -14.11
CA GLU A 54 7.50 10.17 -12.96
C GLU A 54 7.47 8.67 -12.61
N TRP A 55 6.29 8.04 -12.67
CA TRP A 55 6.14 6.61 -12.45
C TRP A 55 6.73 5.78 -13.58
N GLN A 56 6.51 6.22 -14.84
CA GLN A 56 7.11 5.58 -16.00
C GLN A 56 8.66 5.57 -15.89
N ASP A 57 9.27 6.66 -15.48
CA ASP A 57 10.73 6.77 -15.31
C ASP A 57 11.19 6.08 -14.02
N GLY A 58 10.40 6.16 -12.94
CA GLY A 58 10.70 5.51 -11.67
C GLY A 58 10.85 3.99 -11.78
N TRP A 59 10.03 3.35 -12.61
CA TRP A 59 10.07 1.90 -12.77
C TRP A 59 11.01 1.41 -13.87
N LYS A 60 11.42 2.26 -14.86
CA LYS A 60 12.38 1.89 -15.90
C LYS A 60 13.73 1.40 -15.40
N ASN A 61 14.19 1.96 -14.30
CA ASN A 61 15.53 1.72 -13.77
C ASN A 61 15.56 0.61 -12.71
N ASN A 62 14.45 -0.12 -12.52
CA ASN A 62 14.45 -1.26 -11.61
C ASN A 62 15.15 -2.46 -12.27
N SER A 63 16.09 -3.05 -11.56
CA SER A 63 16.66 -4.33 -11.93
C SER A 63 15.78 -5.46 -11.40
N ILE A 64 16.00 -6.69 -11.88
CA ILE A 64 15.32 -7.87 -11.34
C ILE A 64 15.52 -8.03 -9.82
N ASN A 65 16.62 -7.50 -9.28
CA ASN A 65 16.87 -7.50 -7.84
C ASN A 65 15.91 -6.58 -7.07
N ASP A 66 15.41 -5.52 -7.70
CA ASP A 66 14.48 -4.56 -7.10
C ASP A 66 13.04 -5.14 -6.96
N ILE A 67 12.74 -6.23 -7.67
CA ILE A 67 11.47 -6.97 -7.51
C ILE A 67 11.33 -7.51 -6.09
N PHE A 68 12.44 -7.90 -5.46
CA PHE A 68 12.41 -8.45 -4.11
C PHE A 68 12.38 -7.37 -3.03
N ILE A 69 13.16 -6.29 -3.21
CA ILE A 69 13.20 -5.13 -2.31
C ILE A 69 13.23 -3.86 -3.15
N PRO A 70 12.09 -3.23 -3.43
CA PRO A 70 12.02 -2.00 -4.21
C PRO A 70 12.88 -0.88 -3.61
N ARG A 71 13.51 -0.07 -4.48
CA ARG A 71 14.47 0.98 -4.08
C ARG A 71 13.87 2.11 -3.26
N TYR A 72 12.56 2.26 -3.25
CA TYR A 72 11.94 3.31 -2.44
C TYR A 72 11.92 2.97 -0.95
N PHE A 73 12.02 1.68 -0.56
CA PHE A 73 12.18 1.31 0.83
C PHE A 73 13.55 1.73 1.37
N GLY A 74 13.57 2.24 2.59
CA GLY A 74 14.81 2.63 3.26
C GLY A 74 15.44 3.92 2.74
N LYS A 75 14.69 4.77 2.07
CA LYS A 75 15.16 6.11 1.70
C LYS A 75 15.60 6.94 2.92
N TYR A 76 14.97 6.68 4.06
CA TYR A 76 15.29 7.29 5.34
C TYR A 76 15.52 6.22 6.40
N PRO A 77 16.41 6.45 7.40
CA PRO A 77 16.72 5.47 8.44
C PRO A 77 15.65 5.39 9.54
N VAL A 78 14.58 6.17 9.43
CA VAL A 78 13.54 6.29 10.44
C VAL A 78 12.21 5.87 9.83
N VAL A 79 11.47 5.05 10.57
CA VAL A 79 10.13 4.58 10.23
C VAL A 79 9.17 4.84 11.39
N ARG A 80 7.88 4.81 11.11
CA ARG A 80 6.81 4.88 12.13
C ARG A 80 6.49 3.48 12.61
N MET A 81 6.41 3.33 13.92
CA MET A 81 5.98 2.10 14.55
C MET A 81 5.38 2.38 15.93
N GLY A 82 4.13 1.98 16.16
CA GLY A 82 3.46 2.12 17.46
C GLY A 82 3.30 3.56 17.94
N ASN A 83 3.01 4.51 17.06
CA ASN A 83 2.96 5.96 17.34
C ASN A 83 4.31 6.60 17.69
N GLU A 84 5.41 5.95 17.36
CA GLU A 84 6.75 6.46 17.61
C GLU A 84 7.59 6.46 16.33
N PHE A 85 8.66 7.25 16.32
CA PHE A 85 9.74 7.12 15.37
C PHE A 85 10.77 6.13 15.91
N VAL A 86 11.08 5.13 15.09
CA VAL A 86 12.08 4.10 15.39
C VAL A 86 13.14 4.03 14.31
N THR A 87 14.31 3.53 14.69
CA THR A 87 15.42 3.24 13.78
C THR A 87 15.98 1.86 14.05
N SER A 88 16.56 1.21 13.03
CA SER A 88 17.25 -0.05 13.22
C SER A 88 18.46 0.11 14.14
N THR A 89 18.73 -0.86 14.99
CA THR A 89 19.98 -0.96 15.74
C THR A 89 21.13 -1.55 14.91
N GLU A 90 20.79 -2.07 13.74
CA GLU A 90 21.73 -2.60 12.78
C GLU A 90 22.00 -1.60 11.65
N SER A 91 23.08 -1.75 10.91
CA SER A 91 23.42 -0.88 9.77
C SER A 91 22.46 -1.02 8.57
N LYS A 92 21.57 -2.01 8.60
CA LYS A 92 20.63 -2.32 7.50
C LYS A 92 19.22 -1.78 7.76
N PHE A 93 19.09 -0.45 7.87
CA PHE A 93 17.77 0.19 8.07
C PHE A 93 16.76 -0.07 6.94
N LEU A 94 17.24 -0.37 5.72
CA LEU A 94 16.38 -0.77 4.59
C LEU A 94 15.49 -1.96 4.95
N ALA A 95 16.02 -2.91 5.74
CA ALA A 95 15.30 -4.08 6.14
C ALA A 95 14.10 -3.77 7.05
N LEU A 96 14.16 -2.73 7.89
CA LEU A 96 13.14 -2.44 8.90
C LEU A 96 11.80 -2.09 8.26
N GLU A 97 11.74 -1.11 7.36
CA GLU A 97 10.50 -0.71 6.67
C GLU A 97 9.96 -1.85 5.81
N TYR A 98 10.81 -2.50 5.04
CA TYR A 98 10.41 -3.62 4.19
C TYR A 98 9.90 -4.83 4.98
N CYS A 99 10.55 -5.17 6.10
CA CYS A 99 10.11 -6.27 6.96
C CYS A 99 8.75 -5.98 7.59
N THR A 100 8.53 -4.74 8.05
CA THR A 100 7.24 -4.28 8.58
C THR A 100 6.13 -4.41 7.54
N PHE A 101 6.37 -3.88 6.36
CA PHE A 101 5.46 -3.94 5.23
C PHE A 101 5.15 -5.40 4.82
N THR A 102 6.17 -6.24 4.76
CA THR A 102 6.01 -7.68 4.46
C THR A 102 5.21 -8.41 5.55
N ALA A 103 5.41 -8.07 6.83
CA ALA A 103 4.65 -8.66 7.92
C ALA A 103 3.16 -8.35 7.82
N ILE A 104 2.79 -7.10 7.44
CA ILE A 104 1.39 -6.73 7.19
C ILE A 104 0.78 -7.58 6.08
N GLN A 105 1.48 -7.77 4.97
CA GLN A 105 1.01 -8.61 3.87
C GLN A 105 0.84 -10.08 4.29
N ARG A 106 1.79 -10.63 5.06
CA ARG A 106 1.70 -11.98 5.62
C ARG A 106 0.54 -12.15 6.60
N TYR A 107 0.15 -11.08 7.28
CA TYR A 107 -1.02 -11.10 8.16
C TYR A 107 -2.33 -11.15 7.39
N ILE A 108 -2.47 -10.33 6.32
CA ILE A 108 -3.78 -10.11 5.68
C ILE A 108 -4.01 -10.99 4.45
N PHE A 109 -3.02 -11.19 3.59
CA PHE A 109 -3.19 -11.89 2.33
C PHE A 109 -3.69 -13.33 2.50
N PRO A 110 -3.13 -14.19 3.38
CA PRO A 110 -3.61 -15.56 3.52
C PRO A 110 -5.07 -15.66 3.98
N LYS A 111 -5.58 -14.67 4.71
CA LYS A 111 -6.96 -14.68 5.21
C LYS A 111 -8.01 -14.63 4.10
N TYR A 112 -7.69 -14.03 2.97
CA TYR A 112 -8.62 -13.79 1.86
C TYR A 112 -8.16 -14.46 0.56
N ILE A 113 -6.87 -14.38 0.22
CA ILE A 113 -6.33 -14.93 -1.02
C ILE A 113 -6.43 -16.46 -1.07
N SER A 114 -6.35 -17.14 0.08
CA SER A 114 -6.54 -18.60 0.15
C SER A 114 -7.95 -19.09 -0.24
N LYS A 115 -8.91 -18.17 -0.36
CA LYS A 115 -10.33 -18.47 -0.59
C LYS A 115 -10.80 -18.23 -2.02
N VAL A 116 -9.88 -17.88 -2.93
CA VAL A 116 -10.18 -17.48 -4.31
C VAL A 116 -9.23 -18.15 -5.29
N SER A 117 -9.61 -18.18 -6.57
CA SER A 117 -8.81 -18.74 -7.65
C SER A 117 -8.03 -17.68 -8.45
N TYR A 118 -8.42 -16.41 -8.40
CA TYR A 118 -7.84 -15.32 -9.19
C TYR A 118 -7.43 -14.15 -8.29
N ALA A 119 -6.31 -13.51 -8.62
CA ALA A 119 -5.86 -12.31 -7.91
C ALA A 119 -5.46 -11.19 -8.88
N TYR A 120 -5.83 -9.96 -8.53
CA TYR A 120 -5.52 -8.75 -9.29
C TYR A 120 -4.89 -7.72 -8.37
N GLU A 121 -3.74 -7.16 -8.75
CA GLU A 121 -3.14 -6.02 -8.05
C GLU A 121 -3.18 -4.81 -8.95
N PHE A 122 -3.85 -3.73 -8.52
CA PHE A 122 -3.91 -2.45 -9.23
C PHE A 122 -2.86 -1.48 -8.70
N GLY A 123 -2.09 -0.89 -9.63
CA GLY A 123 -0.92 -0.07 -9.32
C GLY A 123 0.24 -0.92 -8.81
N CYS A 124 0.51 -2.04 -9.48
CA CYS A 124 1.46 -3.05 -9.02
C CYS A 124 2.94 -2.63 -9.10
N GLY A 125 3.27 -1.52 -9.75
CA GLY A 125 4.61 -0.95 -9.82
C GLY A 125 5.67 -1.95 -10.29
N THR A 126 6.61 -2.30 -9.42
CA THR A 126 7.66 -3.29 -9.73
C THR A 126 7.17 -4.74 -9.75
N GLY A 127 5.94 -5.00 -9.31
CA GLY A 127 5.37 -6.35 -9.21
C GLY A 127 5.81 -7.15 -7.98
N HIS A 128 6.56 -6.57 -7.04
CA HIS A 128 7.07 -7.31 -5.87
C HIS A 128 5.97 -7.90 -4.98
N ASN A 129 4.79 -7.24 -4.92
CA ASN A 129 3.64 -7.75 -4.15
C ASN A 129 3.03 -9.00 -4.80
N LEU A 130 3.14 -9.18 -6.14
CA LEU A 130 2.66 -10.36 -6.84
C LEU A 130 3.34 -11.63 -6.31
N LEU A 131 4.62 -11.53 -5.89
CA LEU A 131 5.33 -12.63 -5.23
C LEU A 131 4.72 -12.98 -3.88
N ARG A 132 4.23 -11.98 -3.13
CA ARG A 132 3.56 -12.18 -1.83
C ARG A 132 2.15 -12.75 -2.00
N ILE A 133 1.44 -12.29 -3.03
CA ILE A 133 0.13 -12.84 -3.43
C ILE A 133 0.28 -14.32 -3.82
N SER A 134 1.25 -14.65 -4.66
CA SER A 134 1.56 -16.05 -5.05
C SER A 134 1.92 -16.92 -3.84
N ALA A 135 2.73 -16.40 -2.91
CA ALA A 135 3.10 -17.13 -1.69
C ALA A 135 1.93 -17.34 -0.73
N ALA A 136 0.92 -16.46 -0.74
CA ALA A 136 -0.28 -16.58 0.11
C ALA A 136 -1.22 -17.69 -0.34
N ASN A 137 -1.24 -18.02 -1.65
CA ASN A 137 -1.99 -19.15 -2.21
C ASN A 137 -1.30 -19.67 -3.48
N THR A 138 -0.58 -20.75 -3.35
CA THR A 138 0.13 -21.41 -4.49
C THR A 138 -0.80 -22.08 -5.49
N LYS A 139 -2.11 -22.12 -5.23
CA LYS A 139 -3.14 -22.72 -6.09
C LYS A 139 -3.89 -21.70 -6.93
N LEU A 140 -3.49 -20.41 -6.88
CA LEU A 140 -4.08 -19.39 -7.75
C LEU A 140 -3.89 -19.77 -9.23
N GLU A 141 -4.98 -19.76 -9.98
CA GLU A 141 -4.97 -20.02 -11.42
C GLU A 141 -4.32 -18.86 -12.19
N SER A 142 -4.54 -17.63 -11.73
CA SER A 142 -3.96 -16.44 -12.35
C SER A 142 -3.76 -15.32 -11.36
N ILE A 143 -2.63 -14.62 -11.52
CA ILE A 143 -2.26 -13.40 -10.79
C ILE A 143 -1.96 -12.33 -11.84
N VAL A 144 -2.71 -11.23 -11.83
CA VAL A 144 -2.54 -10.17 -12.82
C VAL A 144 -2.11 -8.89 -12.12
N GLY A 145 -0.93 -8.40 -12.47
CA GLY A 145 -0.49 -7.06 -12.08
C GLY A 145 -0.99 -6.02 -13.10
N LEU A 146 -1.72 -5.02 -12.62
CA LEU A 146 -2.28 -3.95 -13.44
C LEU A 146 -1.61 -2.62 -13.07
N ASP A 147 -1.11 -1.93 -14.09
CA ASP A 147 -0.51 -0.60 -13.91
C ASP A 147 -0.76 0.28 -15.15
N TRP A 148 -0.67 1.58 -14.98
CA TRP A 148 -0.90 2.53 -16.07
C TRP A 148 0.35 2.83 -16.88
N VAL A 149 1.55 2.39 -16.45
CA VAL A 149 2.82 2.64 -17.11
C VAL A 149 3.44 1.36 -17.67
N ASP A 150 4.06 1.46 -18.84
CA ASP A 150 4.61 0.30 -19.54
C ASP A 150 5.83 -0.29 -18.81
N SER A 151 6.62 0.55 -18.11
CA SER A 151 7.78 0.10 -17.33
C SER A 151 7.41 -0.88 -16.20
N SER A 152 6.20 -0.80 -15.65
CA SER A 152 5.70 -1.81 -14.70
C SER A 152 5.47 -3.15 -15.39
N LEU A 153 4.92 -3.14 -16.60
CA LEU A 153 4.67 -4.37 -17.37
C LEU A 153 5.98 -5.07 -17.77
N ASP A 154 7.03 -4.29 -18.08
CA ASP A 154 8.36 -4.82 -18.36
C ASP A 154 8.93 -5.56 -17.12
N ASN A 155 8.75 -4.98 -15.92
CA ASN A 155 9.15 -5.61 -14.66
C ASN A 155 8.37 -6.92 -14.41
N ILE A 156 7.05 -6.92 -14.64
CA ILE A 156 6.22 -8.12 -14.45
C ILE A 156 6.59 -9.21 -15.44
N SER A 157 6.98 -8.87 -16.66
CA SER A 157 7.46 -9.86 -17.65
C SER A 157 8.68 -10.62 -17.15
N GLY A 158 9.50 -10.00 -16.29
CA GLY A 158 10.60 -10.66 -15.57
C GLY A 158 10.10 -11.70 -14.58
N ILE A 159 9.03 -11.40 -13.83
CA ILE A 159 8.42 -12.31 -12.84
C ILE A 159 7.76 -13.50 -13.54
N SER A 160 7.08 -13.26 -14.67
CA SER A 160 6.39 -14.29 -15.47
C SER A 160 7.32 -15.40 -15.97
N LYS A 161 8.63 -15.16 -16.00
CA LYS A 161 9.63 -16.18 -16.33
C LYS A 161 9.82 -17.23 -15.23
N PHE A 162 9.41 -16.93 -14.01
CA PHE A 162 9.56 -17.79 -12.84
C PHE A 162 8.21 -18.27 -12.27
N LEU A 163 7.13 -17.54 -12.55
CA LEU A 163 5.78 -17.83 -12.10
C LEU A 163 4.83 -17.80 -13.31
N ASP A 164 4.55 -18.94 -13.87
CA ASP A 164 3.78 -19.11 -15.12
C ASP A 164 2.36 -18.54 -15.04
N ASN A 165 1.79 -18.46 -13.83
CA ASN A 165 0.45 -17.92 -13.58
C ASN A 165 0.43 -16.39 -13.34
N VAL A 166 1.57 -15.71 -13.45
CA VAL A 166 1.67 -14.24 -13.29
C VAL A 166 1.72 -13.56 -14.65
N SER A 167 0.93 -12.53 -14.83
CA SER A 167 0.93 -11.71 -16.05
C SER A 167 0.74 -10.21 -15.72
N GLY A 168 1.11 -9.34 -16.66
CA GLY A 168 0.93 -7.91 -16.56
C GLY A 168 -0.10 -7.39 -17.55
N ARG A 169 -0.86 -6.36 -17.16
CA ARG A 169 -1.80 -5.67 -18.03
C ARG A 169 -1.82 -4.17 -17.76
N LYS A 170 -1.84 -3.38 -18.84
CA LYS A 170 -2.00 -1.93 -18.74
C LYS A 170 -3.42 -1.58 -18.27
N PHE A 171 -3.51 -0.76 -17.22
CA PHE A 171 -4.79 -0.33 -16.67
C PHE A 171 -4.64 1.01 -15.93
N ASN A 172 -5.56 1.93 -16.19
CA ASN A 172 -5.60 3.24 -15.55
C ASN A 172 -6.77 3.33 -14.58
N MET A 173 -6.51 3.39 -13.28
CA MET A 173 -7.54 3.52 -12.25
C MET A 173 -8.31 4.84 -12.31
N PHE A 174 -7.74 5.90 -12.90
CA PHE A 174 -8.48 7.17 -13.12
C PHE A 174 -9.51 7.06 -14.24
N GLU A 175 -9.30 6.14 -15.19
CA GLU A 175 -10.16 5.92 -16.36
C GLU A 175 -10.28 4.42 -16.63
N PRO A 176 -11.04 3.69 -15.77
CA PRO A 176 -11.15 2.25 -15.85
C PRO A 176 -11.69 1.78 -17.19
N ASP A 177 -11.03 0.78 -17.77
CA ASP A 177 -11.51 0.08 -18.96
C ASP A 177 -12.59 -0.94 -18.57
N TYR A 178 -13.85 -0.59 -18.74
CA TYR A 178 -14.98 -1.46 -18.40
C TYR A 178 -15.14 -2.67 -19.36
N SER A 179 -14.38 -2.72 -20.46
CA SER A 179 -14.34 -3.92 -21.32
C SER A 179 -13.51 -5.04 -20.67
N TYR A 180 -12.52 -4.67 -19.84
CA TYR A 180 -11.77 -5.64 -19.04
C TYR A 180 -12.57 -6.09 -17.84
N LYS A 181 -12.89 -7.39 -17.80
CA LYS A 181 -13.66 -7.99 -16.73
C LYS A 181 -12.78 -8.78 -15.78
N LEU A 182 -13.05 -8.64 -14.49
CA LEU A 182 -12.46 -9.45 -13.45
C LEU A 182 -13.26 -10.74 -13.26
N ASN A 183 -12.59 -11.80 -12.84
CA ASN A 183 -13.29 -13.01 -12.41
C ASN A 183 -14.00 -12.77 -11.07
N ALA A 184 -15.23 -13.25 -10.90
CA ALA A 184 -15.98 -13.08 -9.66
C ALA A 184 -15.33 -13.84 -8.48
N ASP A 185 -14.69 -15.01 -8.74
CA ASP A 185 -13.92 -15.75 -7.71
C ASP A 185 -12.51 -15.17 -7.56
N SER A 186 -12.43 -13.88 -7.31
CA SER A 186 -11.16 -13.16 -7.25
C SER A 186 -11.02 -12.30 -6.00
N VAL A 187 -9.78 -11.97 -5.72
CA VAL A 187 -9.38 -10.88 -4.84
C VAL A 187 -8.75 -9.74 -5.64
N VAL A 188 -9.12 -8.53 -5.31
CA VAL A 188 -8.43 -7.32 -5.78
C VAL A 188 -7.58 -6.77 -4.65
N CYS A 189 -6.34 -6.41 -4.95
CA CYS A 189 -5.42 -5.76 -4.03
C CYS A 189 -5.00 -4.39 -4.56
N THR A 190 -4.88 -3.40 -3.69
CA THR A 190 -4.11 -2.17 -3.90
C THR A 190 -3.15 -1.98 -2.73
N VAL A 191 -1.91 -1.59 -3.01
CA VAL A 191 -0.88 -1.47 -1.98
C VAL A 191 -0.06 -0.21 -2.25
N ALA A 192 -0.26 0.83 -1.45
CA ALA A 192 0.37 2.15 -1.59
C ALA A 192 0.28 2.69 -3.03
N SER A 193 -0.85 2.47 -3.69
CA SER A 193 -1.10 2.84 -5.08
C SER A 193 -2.36 3.67 -5.26
N MET A 194 -3.43 3.32 -4.55
CA MET A 194 -4.69 4.04 -4.59
C MET A 194 -4.56 5.44 -3.94
N GLU A 195 -3.56 5.64 -3.10
CA GLU A 195 -3.20 6.95 -2.56
C GLU A 195 -3.01 8.01 -3.65
N GLN A 196 -2.56 7.60 -4.85
CA GLN A 196 -2.34 8.49 -5.99
C GLN A 196 -3.64 9.02 -6.62
N LEU A 197 -4.78 8.42 -6.31
CA LEU A 197 -6.08 8.86 -6.84
C LEU A 197 -6.62 10.10 -6.10
N GLY A 198 -6.13 10.40 -4.90
CA GLY A 198 -6.66 11.49 -4.09
C GLY A 198 -8.15 11.29 -3.83
N THR A 199 -8.97 12.26 -4.24
CA THR A 199 -10.45 12.18 -4.19
C THR A 199 -11.08 11.59 -5.44
N ASP A 200 -10.28 11.28 -6.49
CA ASP A 200 -10.77 10.78 -7.80
C ASP A 200 -10.98 9.24 -7.82
N PHE A 201 -11.06 8.60 -6.68
CA PHE A 201 -11.18 7.14 -6.54
C PHE A 201 -12.55 6.58 -6.98
N ARG A 202 -13.58 7.40 -7.14
CA ARG A 202 -14.98 6.95 -7.37
C ARG A 202 -15.13 6.10 -8.63
N LYS A 203 -14.49 6.48 -9.74
CA LYS A 203 -14.56 5.70 -10.98
C LYS A 203 -13.96 4.30 -10.82
N PHE A 204 -12.85 4.20 -10.08
CA PHE A 204 -12.23 2.91 -9.78
C PHE A 204 -13.11 2.07 -8.86
N PHE A 205 -13.71 2.69 -7.84
CA PHE A 205 -14.68 2.02 -6.98
C PHE A 205 -15.87 1.48 -7.79
N ASP A 206 -16.47 2.30 -8.68
CA ASP A 206 -17.60 1.90 -9.53
C ASP A 206 -17.21 0.73 -10.44
N TYR A 207 -15.97 0.72 -10.95
CA TYR A 207 -15.44 -0.39 -11.73
C TYR A 207 -15.37 -1.68 -10.88
N LEU A 208 -14.85 -1.60 -9.65
CA LEU A 208 -14.79 -2.75 -8.75
C LEU A 208 -16.20 -3.26 -8.41
N LEU A 209 -17.13 -2.36 -8.11
CA LEU A 209 -18.52 -2.72 -7.82
C LEU A 209 -19.20 -3.39 -9.02
N ALA A 210 -18.94 -2.93 -10.24
CA ALA A 210 -19.49 -3.52 -11.47
C ALA A 210 -18.91 -4.91 -11.79
N ASN A 211 -17.67 -5.20 -11.36
CA ASN A 211 -17.02 -6.50 -11.57
C ASN A 211 -17.27 -7.50 -10.43
N ARG A 212 -17.68 -7.02 -9.24
CA ARG A 212 -18.04 -7.85 -8.07
C ARG A 212 -16.97 -8.90 -7.70
N PRO A 213 -15.68 -8.51 -7.52
CA PRO A 213 -14.71 -9.44 -6.97
C PRO A 213 -15.17 -9.92 -5.59
N ARG A 214 -14.77 -11.14 -5.21
CA ARG A 214 -15.18 -11.70 -3.92
C ARG A 214 -14.66 -10.89 -2.74
N TYR A 215 -13.41 -10.42 -2.84
CA TYR A 215 -12.80 -9.54 -1.82
C TYR A 215 -12.02 -8.40 -2.48
N VAL A 216 -12.01 -7.27 -1.81
CA VAL A 216 -11.10 -6.15 -2.13
C VAL A 216 -10.29 -5.81 -0.89
N ILE A 217 -8.97 -5.80 -1.03
CA ILE A 217 -7.98 -5.53 0.03
C ILE A 217 -7.22 -4.26 -0.34
N HIS A 218 -7.27 -3.27 0.52
CA HIS A 218 -6.45 -2.07 0.43
C HIS A 218 -5.44 -2.05 1.56
N ILE A 219 -4.16 -1.86 1.24
CA ILE A 219 -3.09 -1.54 2.19
C ILE A 219 -2.60 -0.14 1.81
N GLU A 220 -3.21 0.89 2.39
CA GLU A 220 -3.10 2.28 1.95
C GLU A 220 -3.03 3.23 3.15
N PRO A 221 -2.58 4.47 2.97
CA PRO A 221 -2.76 5.51 4.00
C PRO A 221 -4.24 5.89 4.11
N ILE A 222 -4.85 5.56 5.24
CA ILE A 222 -6.26 5.85 5.55
C ILE A 222 -6.31 6.89 6.66
N ASN A 223 -6.45 8.15 6.29
CA ASN A 223 -6.42 9.28 7.21
C ASN A 223 -7.53 9.21 8.28
N GLU A 224 -8.68 8.64 7.95
CA GLU A 224 -9.84 8.49 8.83
C GLU A 224 -9.58 7.56 10.03
N LEU A 225 -8.50 6.75 9.98
CA LEU A 225 -8.07 5.91 11.11
C LEU A 225 -7.05 6.61 12.02
N LEU A 226 -6.66 7.85 11.72
CA LEU A 226 -5.68 8.62 12.47
C LEU A 226 -6.36 9.61 13.42
N ASN A 227 -5.63 10.04 14.45
CA ASN A 227 -6.09 11.04 15.41
C ASN A 227 -5.16 12.27 15.46
N PRO A 228 -5.25 13.16 14.44
CA PRO A 228 -4.34 14.30 14.30
C PRO A 228 -4.52 15.38 15.39
N GLU A 229 -5.63 15.35 16.13
CA GLU A 229 -5.89 16.32 17.19
C GLU A 229 -5.15 16.00 18.49
N SER A 230 -4.81 14.73 18.71
CA SER A 230 -4.16 14.28 19.95
C SER A 230 -2.81 13.60 19.76
N ASN A 231 -2.38 13.35 18.51
CA ASN A 231 -1.12 12.68 18.21
C ASN A 231 -0.32 13.46 17.16
N LEU A 232 0.89 13.87 17.53
CA LEU A 232 1.75 14.69 16.66
C LEU A 232 2.16 13.93 15.38
N LEU A 233 2.45 12.63 15.45
CA LEU A 233 2.82 11.85 14.27
C LEU A 233 1.63 11.70 13.32
N ASP A 234 0.42 11.54 13.86
CA ASP A 234 -0.81 11.51 13.07
C ASP A 234 -1.06 12.86 12.40
N TYR A 235 -0.87 13.95 13.15
CA TYR A 235 -0.94 15.32 12.60
C TYR A 235 0.01 15.51 11.41
N LEU A 236 1.27 15.10 11.54
CA LEU A 236 2.26 15.17 10.47
C LEU A 236 1.86 14.29 9.26
N SER A 237 1.37 13.07 9.51
CA SER A 237 0.92 12.15 8.47
C SER A 237 -0.23 12.74 7.65
N VAL A 238 -1.28 13.23 8.32
CA VAL A 238 -2.45 13.84 7.67
C VAL A 238 -2.07 15.09 6.89
N ASN A 239 -1.20 15.95 7.45
CA ASN A 239 -0.75 17.16 6.74
C ASN A 239 0.10 16.83 5.51
N TYR A 240 0.97 15.82 5.61
CA TYR A 240 1.72 15.34 4.45
C TYR A 240 0.78 14.79 3.38
N ALA A 241 -0.15 13.92 3.75
CA ALA A 241 -1.12 13.33 2.83
C ALA A 241 -1.97 14.40 2.13
N LYS A 242 -2.46 15.41 2.87
CA LYS A 242 -3.21 16.55 2.30
C LYS A 242 -2.37 17.36 1.32
N LYS A 243 -1.12 17.68 1.66
CA LYS A 243 -0.21 18.42 0.77
C LYS A 243 0.13 17.64 -0.49
N ARG A 244 0.20 16.32 -0.40
CA ARG A 244 0.44 15.41 -1.51
C ARG A 244 -0.81 15.11 -2.33
N ASN A 245 -1.99 15.57 -1.91
CA ASN A 245 -3.28 15.18 -2.49
C ASN A 245 -3.45 13.65 -2.52
N TYR A 246 -3.07 12.98 -1.42
CA TYR A 246 -3.25 11.55 -1.27
C TYR A 246 -4.69 11.19 -0.95
N LEU A 247 -5.02 9.90 -1.00
CA LEU A 247 -6.35 9.35 -0.71
C LEU A 247 -6.98 9.98 0.53
N ASP A 248 -8.19 10.51 0.38
CA ASP A 248 -8.92 11.20 1.45
C ASP A 248 -10.42 10.91 1.35
N GLY A 249 -11.08 10.67 2.49
CA GLY A 249 -12.50 10.40 2.57
C GLY A 249 -12.92 9.01 2.03
N TYR A 250 -11.99 8.09 1.81
CA TYR A 250 -12.29 6.79 1.20
C TYR A 250 -13.02 5.86 2.16
N LEU A 251 -12.60 5.76 3.42
CA LEU A 251 -13.25 4.89 4.39
C LEU A 251 -14.66 5.37 4.73
N ASP A 252 -14.87 6.68 4.90
CA ASP A 252 -16.18 7.28 5.13
C ASP A 252 -17.11 7.05 3.93
N PHE A 253 -16.56 7.13 2.71
CA PHE A 253 -17.29 6.78 1.50
C PHE A 253 -17.71 5.30 1.50
N LEU A 254 -16.82 4.36 1.83
CA LEU A 254 -17.14 2.94 1.92
C LEU A 254 -18.25 2.67 2.96
N ARG A 255 -18.18 3.32 4.13
CA ARG A 255 -19.22 3.22 5.17
C ARG A 255 -20.57 3.74 4.67
N THR A 256 -20.56 4.79 3.85
CA THR A 256 -21.78 5.29 3.21
C THR A 256 -22.36 4.27 2.22
N MET A 257 -21.50 3.61 1.43
CA MET A 257 -21.94 2.57 0.48
C MET A 257 -22.43 1.30 1.21
N GLU A 258 -21.81 0.95 2.33
CA GLU A 258 -22.25 -0.11 3.23
C GLU A 258 -23.67 0.18 3.78
N GLY A 259 -23.92 1.41 4.25
CA GLY A 259 -25.24 1.85 4.69
C GLY A 259 -26.32 1.81 3.60
N ARG A 260 -25.91 1.80 2.32
CA ARG A 260 -26.81 1.62 1.16
C ARG A 260 -26.99 0.14 0.76
N GLY A 261 -26.33 -0.79 1.43
CA GLY A 261 -26.42 -2.23 1.15
C GLY A 261 -25.66 -2.67 -0.13
N LEU A 262 -24.67 -1.91 -0.60
CA LEU A 262 -23.90 -2.23 -1.80
C LEU A 262 -22.69 -3.12 -1.53
N LEU A 263 -22.15 -3.05 -0.32
CA LEU A 263 -20.98 -3.78 0.13
C LEU A 263 -21.01 -3.99 1.65
N ASN A 264 -20.12 -4.86 2.16
CA ASN A 264 -19.79 -5.00 3.58
C ASN A 264 -18.34 -4.63 3.80
N VAL A 265 -18.04 -3.72 4.73
CA VAL A 265 -16.68 -3.46 5.19
C VAL A 265 -16.31 -4.49 6.25
N ILE A 266 -15.59 -5.54 5.83
CA ILE A 266 -15.21 -6.65 6.71
C ILE A 266 -14.18 -6.21 7.75
N CYS A 267 -13.27 -5.31 7.36
CA CYS A 267 -12.16 -4.88 8.18
C CYS A 267 -11.74 -3.46 7.82
N ALA A 268 -11.52 -2.63 8.84
CA ALA A 268 -10.83 -1.35 8.71
C ALA A 268 -9.91 -1.22 9.92
N MET A 269 -8.60 -1.39 9.71
CA MET A 269 -7.59 -1.45 10.77
C MET A 269 -6.40 -0.57 10.47
N ARG A 270 -6.01 0.24 11.44
CA ARG A 270 -4.72 0.90 11.45
C ARG A 270 -3.61 -0.11 11.77
N SER A 271 -2.53 -0.11 11.00
CA SER A 271 -1.38 -0.99 11.28
C SER A 271 -0.40 -0.41 12.31
N TYR A 272 -0.45 0.90 12.56
CA TYR A 272 0.50 1.67 13.38
C TYR A 272 1.94 1.64 12.84
N VAL A 273 2.10 1.41 11.54
CA VAL A 273 3.40 1.41 10.87
C VAL A 273 3.35 2.21 9.58
N GLY A 274 4.50 2.76 9.21
CA GLY A 274 4.59 3.57 8.00
C GLY A 274 6.01 4.06 7.73
N SER A 275 6.13 4.86 6.68
CA SER A 275 7.37 5.56 6.37
C SER A 275 7.63 6.73 7.32
N LEU A 276 8.72 7.47 7.12
CA LEU A 276 9.00 8.68 7.88
C LEU A 276 7.84 9.70 7.81
N PHE A 277 7.19 9.85 6.65
CA PHE A 277 6.21 10.92 6.41
C PHE A 277 4.78 10.53 6.75
N ILE A 278 4.39 9.27 6.52
CA ILE A 278 3.00 8.82 6.64
C ILE A 278 2.85 7.50 7.38
N ASP A 279 1.73 7.33 8.07
CA ASP A 279 1.20 6.03 8.49
C ASP A 279 0.55 5.40 7.24
N GLY A 280 1.35 4.64 6.49
CA GLY A 280 1.06 4.33 5.08
C GLY A 280 0.40 2.98 4.83
N TYR A 281 0.24 2.13 5.85
CA TYR A 281 -0.07 0.71 5.64
C TYR A 281 -1.29 0.24 6.44
N SER A 282 -2.30 1.11 6.56
CA SER A 282 -3.60 0.72 7.12
C SER A 282 -4.32 -0.24 6.17
N ILE A 283 -5.13 -1.12 6.75
CA ILE A 283 -5.83 -2.17 6.00
C ILE A 283 -7.33 -1.86 5.96
N VAL A 284 -7.90 -1.89 4.77
CA VAL A 284 -9.34 -1.92 4.55
C VAL A 284 -9.68 -3.12 3.68
N VAL A 285 -10.63 -3.95 4.13
CA VAL A 285 -11.14 -5.09 3.37
C VAL A 285 -12.64 -4.98 3.26
N TRP A 286 -13.16 -5.15 2.06
CA TRP A 286 -14.60 -5.19 1.81
C TRP A 286 -14.99 -6.23 0.76
N GLU A 287 -16.27 -6.58 0.72
CA GLU A 287 -16.87 -7.47 -0.26
C GLU A 287 -18.19 -6.89 -0.81
N CYS A 288 -18.59 -7.27 -2.01
CA CYS A 288 -19.90 -6.89 -2.56
C CYS A 288 -21.03 -7.70 -1.91
N VAL A 289 -22.17 -7.04 -1.63
CA VAL A 289 -23.40 -7.70 -1.18
C VAL A 289 -24.19 -8.25 -2.37
#